data_d0c29a8ffeb5c03f2515f20789b230c4
#
_entry.id   d0c29a8ffeb5c03f2515f20789b230c4
#
_cell.length_a   1.000
_cell.length_b   1.000
_cell.length_c   1.000
_cell.angle_alpha   90.00
_cell.angle_beta   90.00
_cell.angle_gamma   90.00
#
_symmetry.space_group_name_H-M   'P 1'
#
loop_
_entity.id
_entity.type
_entity.pdbx_description
1 polymer ?
#
loop_
_entity_poly.entity_id
_entity_poly.type
_entity_poly.pdbx_seq_one_letter_code
_entity_poly.pdbx_strand_id
1 'polypeptide(L)'
;MKFYYKGQLVRTSKTHTYNWAILEEKDDGTLKVYSCRAERAAADAELTQIIRRGHPYARVAPLDTEPNPPALTFDQFMALARENYGKGGDGYVECWDDRTFAYFVKEFGPITRASALDAFAQALDQENEERAIRKAAAKGEW
;
A
#
# COMPACT_ATOMS: atom_id res chain seq x y z
N MET A 1 8.62 -15.92 7.42
CA MET A 1 7.52 -14.94 7.58
C MET A 1 6.42 -15.26 6.56
N LYS A 2 5.18 -15.14 6.98
CA LYS A 2 4.03 -15.43 6.12
C LYS A 2 3.30 -14.13 5.81
N PHE A 3 2.72 -14.05 4.60
CA PHE A 3 2.01 -12.87 4.11
C PHE A 3 0.59 -13.23 3.71
N TYR A 4 -0.37 -12.42 4.12
CA TYR A 4 -1.81 -12.71 4.01
C TYR A 4 -2.54 -11.56 3.33
N TYR A 5 -3.59 -11.91 2.58
CA TYR A 5 -4.57 -10.99 2.04
C TYR A 5 -5.96 -11.43 2.49
N LYS A 6 -6.65 -10.56 3.23
CA LYS A 6 -7.98 -10.85 3.79
C LYS A 6 -8.04 -12.23 4.50
N GLY A 7 -7.01 -12.53 5.28
CA GLY A 7 -6.93 -13.75 6.05
C GLY A 7 -6.45 -15.00 5.29
N GLN A 8 -6.22 -14.89 3.98
CA GLN A 8 -5.73 -15.98 3.16
C GLN A 8 -4.22 -15.89 2.97
N LEU A 9 -3.52 -17.01 3.11
CA LEU A 9 -2.08 -17.07 2.90
C LEU A 9 -1.76 -16.84 1.42
N VAL A 10 -0.93 -15.84 1.15
CA VAL A 10 -0.49 -15.47 -0.20
C VAL A 10 0.91 -15.99 -0.47
N ARG A 11 1.82 -15.84 0.48
CA ARG A 11 3.22 -16.22 0.30
C ARG A 11 3.92 -16.46 1.62
N THR A 12 4.94 -17.32 1.58
CA THR A 12 5.87 -17.54 2.70
C THR A 12 7.27 -17.23 2.20
N SER A 13 8.06 -16.50 3.01
CA SER A 13 9.45 -16.21 2.69
C SER A 13 10.30 -16.22 3.96
N LYS A 14 11.53 -16.71 3.85
CA LYS A 14 12.50 -16.70 4.96
C LYS A 14 13.37 -15.45 4.94
N THR A 15 13.54 -14.83 3.78
CA THR A 15 14.54 -13.79 3.57
C THR A 15 13.98 -12.46 3.08
N HIS A 16 12.78 -12.46 2.50
CA HIS A 16 12.20 -11.28 1.89
C HIS A 16 10.97 -10.81 2.65
N THR A 17 10.80 -9.50 2.75
CA THR A 17 9.58 -8.88 3.25
C THR A 17 8.80 -8.34 2.07
N TYR A 18 7.55 -8.77 1.95
CA TYR A 18 6.64 -8.33 0.90
C TYR A 18 5.54 -7.47 1.49
N ASN A 19 5.35 -6.29 0.95
CA ASN A 19 4.27 -5.37 1.36
C ASN A 19 3.10 -5.43 0.39
N TRP A 20 3.34 -5.86 -0.84
CA TRP A 20 2.34 -5.82 -1.91
C TRP A 20 2.31 -7.13 -2.67
N ALA A 21 1.11 -7.54 -3.07
CA ALA A 21 0.92 -8.65 -3.99
C ALA A 21 0.22 -8.15 -5.25
N ILE A 22 0.50 -8.80 -6.37
CA ILE A 22 -0.30 -8.66 -7.57
C ILE A 22 -1.17 -9.91 -7.63
N LEU A 23 -2.47 -9.72 -7.52
CA LEU A 23 -3.40 -10.83 -7.42
C LEU A 23 -4.74 -10.51 -8.10
N GLU A 24 -5.50 -11.58 -8.34
CA GLU A 24 -6.89 -11.48 -8.77
C GLU A 24 -7.74 -12.23 -7.75
N GLU A 25 -8.79 -11.59 -7.25
CA GLU A 25 -9.77 -12.21 -6.37
C GLU A 25 -10.94 -12.69 -7.22
N LYS A 26 -11.17 -13.99 -7.22
CA LYS A 26 -12.26 -14.60 -7.98
C LYS A 26 -13.59 -14.48 -7.23
N ASP A 27 -14.70 -14.66 -7.95
CA ASP A 27 -16.05 -14.51 -7.40
C ASP A 27 -16.31 -15.46 -6.23
N ASP A 28 -15.67 -16.63 -6.20
CA ASP A 28 -15.79 -17.61 -5.12
C ASP A 28 -14.87 -17.30 -3.92
N GLY A 29 -14.13 -16.19 -3.96
CA GLY A 29 -13.21 -15.79 -2.91
C GLY A 29 -11.81 -16.38 -3.01
N THR A 30 -11.54 -17.26 -3.98
CA THR A 30 -10.18 -17.76 -4.18
C THR A 30 -9.28 -16.71 -4.80
N LEU A 31 -7.98 -16.81 -4.49
CA LEU A 31 -6.99 -15.87 -4.98
C LEU A 31 -6.10 -16.51 -6.02
N LYS A 32 -5.84 -15.77 -7.10
CA LYS A 32 -4.77 -16.10 -8.04
C LYS A 32 -3.66 -15.07 -7.82
N VAL A 33 -2.51 -15.52 -7.35
CA VAL A 33 -1.37 -14.67 -7.04
C VAL A 33 -0.37 -14.74 -8.18
N TYR A 34 -0.05 -13.57 -8.76
CA TYR A 34 0.90 -13.47 -9.86
C TYR A 34 2.31 -13.20 -9.35
N SER A 35 2.43 -12.34 -8.33
CA SER A 35 3.73 -11.92 -7.82
C SER A 35 3.58 -11.19 -6.49
N CYS A 36 4.71 -11.05 -5.77
CA CYS A 36 4.79 -10.23 -4.55
C CYS A 36 6.00 -9.32 -4.65
N ARG A 37 5.87 -8.09 -4.12
CA ARG A 37 6.94 -7.09 -4.15
C ARG A 37 6.99 -6.35 -2.81
N ALA A 38 8.17 -5.86 -2.47
CA ALA A 38 8.37 -5.03 -1.28
C ALA A 38 7.93 -3.59 -1.52
N GLU A 39 8.20 -3.07 -2.73
CA GLU A 39 7.91 -1.68 -3.09
C GLU A 39 6.69 -1.60 -3.99
N ARG A 40 5.81 -0.64 -3.70
CA ARG A 40 4.59 -0.46 -4.50
C ARG A 40 4.90 -0.08 -5.95
N ALA A 41 5.91 0.75 -6.18
CA ALA A 41 6.28 1.15 -7.54
C ALA A 41 6.65 -0.05 -8.41
N ALA A 42 7.39 -1.01 -7.83
CA ALA A 42 7.75 -2.25 -8.53
C ALA A 42 6.50 -3.11 -8.82
N ALA A 43 5.57 -3.18 -7.87
CA ALA A 43 4.32 -3.91 -8.05
C ALA A 43 3.46 -3.27 -9.15
N ASP A 44 3.34 -1.95 -9.16
CA ASP A 44 2.57 -1.21 -10.18
C ASP A 44 3.15 -1.42 -11.58
N ALA A 45 4.49 -1.38 -11.72
CA ALA A 45 5.15 -1.62 -12.99
C ALA A 45 4.90 -3.04 -13.50
N GLU A 46 4.96 -4.03 -12.61
CA GLU A 46 4.70 -5.41 -12.97
C GLU A 46 3.22 -5.65 -13.29
N LEU A 47 2.30 -4.98 -12.58
CA LEU A 47 0.87 -5.05 -12.88
C LEU A 47 0.58 -4.66 -14.32
N THR A 48 1.22 -3.60 -14.81
CA THR A 48 1.07 -3.17 -16.20
C THR A 48 1.42 -4.29 -17.16
N GLN A 49 2.51 -5.02 -16.91
CA GLN A 49 2.93 -6.15 -17.74
C GLN A 49 1.94 -7.31 -17.66
N ILE A 50 1.45 -7.62 -16.47
CA ILE A 50 0.49 -8.71 -16.25
C ILE A 50 -0.82 -8.44 -16.99
N ILE A 51 -1.32 -7.21 -16.92
CA ILE A 51 -2.53 -6.81 -17.66
C ILE A 51 -2.32 -6.96 -19.18
N ARG A 52 -1.17 -6.54 -19.68
CA ARG A 52 -0.81 -6.69 -21.12
C ARG A 52 -0.74 -8.13 -21.58
N ARG A 53 -0.42 -9.05 -20.65
CA ARG A 53 -0.36 -10.50 -20.94
C ARG A 53 -1.73 -11.17 -20.93
N GLY A 54 -2.80 -10.42 -20.73
CA GLY A 54 -4.16 -10.95 -20.79
C GLY A 54 -4.83 -11.22 -19.46
N HIS A 55 -4.38 -10.55 -18.39
CA HIS A 55 -4.96 -10.68 -17.05
C HIS A 55 -5.54 -9.34 -16.58
N PRO A 56 -6.69 -8.91 -17.15
CA PRO A 56 -7.22 -7.55 -16.93
C PRO A 56 -7.76 -7.30 -15.53
N TYR A 57 -8.02 -8.36 -14.76
CA TYR A 57 -8.58 -8.24 -13.40
C TYR A 57 -7.53 -8.32 -12.29
N ALA A 58 -6.26 -8.44 -12.67
CA ALA A 58 -5.16 -8.37 -11.71
C ALA A 58 -5.08 -6.98 -11.08
N ARG A 59 -4.72 -6.92 -9.81
CA ARG A 59 -4.56 -5.66 -9.09
C ARG A 59 -3.48 -5.77 -8.04
N VAL A 60 -2.95 -4.64 -7.61
CA VAL A 60 -2.00 -4.55 -6.50
C VAL A 60 -2.80 -4.47 -5.20
N ALA A 61 -2.42 -5.28 -4.22
CA ALA A 61 -3.07 -5.33 -2.92
C ALA A 61 -2.05 -5.33 -1.79
N PRO A 62 -2.32 -4.62 -0.68
CA PRO A 62 -1.43 -4.61 0.48
C PRO A 62 -1.54 -5.92 1.25
N LEU A 63 -0.44 -6.31 1.91
CA LEU A 63 -0.36 -7.57 2.64
C LEU A 63 -0.23 -7.36 4.15
N ASP A 64 -0.89 -8.23 4.91
CA ASP A 64 -0.69 -8.39 6.34
C ASP A 64 0.29 -9.52 6.62
N THR A 65 0.85 -9.54 7.82
CA THR A 65 1.75 -10.60 8.27
C THR A 65 1.08 -11.61 9.19
N GLU A 66 -0.21 -11.43 9.42
CA GLU A 66 -1.05 -12.30 10.24
C GLU A 66 -2.42 -12.48 9.61
N PRO A 67 -3.08 -13.66 9.76
CA PRO A 67 -4.40 -13.89 9.17
C PRO A 67 -5.51 -13.03 9.79
N ASN A 68 -5.39 -12.71 11.09
CA ASN A 68 -6.29 -11.81 11.81
C ASN A 68 -5.45 -10.71 12.46
N PRO A 69 -4.99 -9.72 11.69
CA PRO A 69 -4.08 -8.71 12.23
C PRO A 69 -4.77 -7.84 13.27
N PRO A 70 -4.12 -7.59 14.42
CA PRO A 70 -4.63 -6.62 15.37
C PRO A 70 -4.50 -5.20 14.82
N ALA A 71 -5.31 -4.28 15.35
CA ALA A 71 -5.15 -2.87 15.02
C ALA A 71 -3.78 -2.37 15.50
N LEU A 72 -3.14 -1.54 14.69
CA LEU A 72 -1.85 -0.94 15.03
C LEU A 72 -2.00 0.07 16.18
N THR A 73 -1.00 0.12 17.04
CA THR A 73 -0.84 1.22 17.98
C THR A 73 -0.29 2.43 17.25
N PHE A 74 -0.34 3.60 17.89
CA PHE A 74 0.25 4.82 17.34
C PHE A 74 1.73 4.63 17.00
N ASP A 75 2.51 4.01 17.90
CA ASP A 75 3.96 3.80 17.69
C ASP A 75 4.21 2.88 16.50
N GLN A 76 3.44 1.81 16.35
CA GLN A 76 3.54 0.89 15.23
C GLN A 76 3.16 1.58 13.91
N PHE A 77 2.11 2.38 13.93
CA PHE A 77 1.69 3.17 12.78
C PHE A 77 2.79 4.13 12.33
N MET A 78 3.39 4.85 13.27
CA MET A 78 4.46 5.81 12.96
C MET A 78 5.71 5.11 12.43
N ALA A 79 6.09 3.97 12.98
CA ALA A 79 7.22 3.20 12.47
C ALA A 79 6.99 2.77 11.02
N LEU A 80 5.79 2.27 10.72
CA LEU A 80 5.42 1.85 9.37
C LEU A 80 5.40 3.03 8.40
N ALA A 81 4.91 4.19 8.85
CA ALA A 81 4.86 5.41 8.04
C ALA A 81 6.27 5.88 7.66
N ARG A 82 7.21 5.85 8.60
CA ARG A 82 8.60 6.23 8.32
C ARG A 82 9.25 5.33 7.28
N GLU A 83 8.96 4.04 7.32
CA GLU A 83 9.51 3.08 6.37
C GLU A 83 8.91 3.23 4.96
N ASN A 84 7.64 3.57 4.87
CA ASN A 84 6.91 3.48 3.60
C ASN A 84 6.50 4.83 3.03
N TYR A 85 5.95 5.73 3.85
CA TYR A 85 5.51 7.04 3.40
C TYR A 85 6.68 8.03 3.31
N GLY A 86 7.54 8.05 4.32
CA GLY A 86 8.65 8.99 4.39
C GLY A 86 9.64 8.89 3.25
N LYS A 87 9.75 7.73 2.60
CA LYS A 87 10.67 7.50 1.47
C LYS A 87 10.21 8.14 0.17
N GLY A 88 8.89 8.30 -0.02
CA GLY A 88 8.33 8.82 -1.26
C GLY A 88 7.59 10.14 -1.11
N GLY A 89 7.38 10.60 0.12
CA GLY A 89 6.66 11.83 0.44
C GLY A 89 7.59 12.99 0.74
N ASP A 90 7.02 14.05 1.29
CA ASP A 90 7.73 15.31 1.58
C ASP A 90 8.48 15.29 2.93
N GLY A 91 8.54 14.15 3.60
CA GLY A 91 9.17 14.03 4.91
C GLY A 91 8.34 14.54 6.07
N TYR A 92 7.08 14.86 5.84
CA TYR A 92 6.19 15.40 6.87
C TYR A 92 5.74 14.36 7.91
N VAL A 93 6.11 13.10 7.75
CA VAL A 93 5.81 12.06 8.74
C VAL A 93 6.30 12.46 10.13
N GLU A 94 7.42 13.16 10.21
CA GLU A 94 7.98 13.62 11.48
C GLU A 94 7.09 14.64 12.20
N CYS A 95 6.17 15.28 11.48
CA CYS A 95 5.20 16.23 12.02
C CYS A 95 3.89 15.56 12.44
N TRP A 96 3.73 14.27 12.18
CA TRP A 96 2.51 13.55 12.53
C TRP A 96 2.43 13.28 14.03
N ASP A 97 1.23 13.38 14.55
CA ASP A 97 0.94 13.19 15.96
C ASP A 97 -0.30 12.31 16.15
N ASP A 98 -0.78 12.22 17.40
CA ASP A 98 -1.97 11.44 17.75
C ASP A 98 -3.20 11.85 16.92
N ARG A 99 -3.30 13.11 16.55
CA ARG A 99 -4.42 13.63 15.76
C ARG A 99 -4.38 13.12 14.34
N THR A 100 -3.20 12.99 13.77
CA THR A 100 -3.01 12.40 12.44
C THR A 100 -3.45 10.95 12.44
N PHE A 101 -3.01 10.20 13.45
CA PHE A 101 -3.41 8.79 13.61
C PHE A 101 -4.93 8.66 13.80
N ALA A 102 -5.52 9.49 14.66
CA ALA A 102 -6.96 9.49 14.89
C ALA A 102 -7.75 9.79 13.61
N TYR A 103 -7.24 10.69 12.77
CA TYR A 103 -7.84 10.98 11.47
C TYR A 103 -7.85 9.74 10.57
N PHE A 104 -6.73 9.03 10.47
CA PHE A 104 -6.65 7.81 9.67
C PHE A 104 -7.62 6.74 10.18
N VAL A 105 -7.72 6.56 11.50
CA VAL A 105 -8.67 5.61 12.09
C VAL A 105 -10.12 5.99 11.76
N LYS A 106 -10.43 7.27 11.82
CA LYS A 106 -11.78 7.77 11.51
C LYS A 106 -12.14 7.52 10.03
N GLU A 107 -11.21 7.80 9.13
CA GLU A 107 -11.45 7.68 7.68
C GLU A 107 -11.43 6.24 7.17
N PHE A 108 -10.57 5.39 7.73
CA PHE A 108 -10.30 4.05 7.21
C PHE A 108 -10.72 2.93 8.18
N GLY A 109 -11.25 3.27 9.36
CA GLY A 109 -11.57 2.28 10.39
C GLY A 109 -10.33 1.80 11.13
N PRO A 110 -10.43 0.70 11.90
CA PRO A 110 -9.27 0.14 12.59
C PRO A 110 -8.13 -0.13 11.62
N ILE A 111 -6.95 0.39 11.93
CA ILE A 111 -5.80 0.36 11.02
C ILE A 111 -4.98 -0.89 11.28
N THR A 112 -4.89 -1.77 10.28
CA THR A 112 -3.93 -2.89 10.26
C THR A 112 -2.72 -2.49 9.42
N ARG A 113 -1.71 -3.35 9.37
CA ARG A 113 -0.55 -3.13 8.51
C ARG A 113 -0.97 -2.93 7.04
N ALA A 114 -1.80 -3.80 6.52
CA ALA A 114 -2.25 -3.71 5.12
C ALA A 114 -3.04 -2.43 4.85
N SER A 115 -4.00 -2.10 5.71
CA SER A 115 -4.80 -0.88 5.51
C SER A 115 -3.97 0.40 5.66
N ALA A 116 -2.96 0.39 6.53
CA ALA A 116 -2.03 1.52 6.67
C ALA A 116 -1.20 1.71 5.39
N LEU A 117 -0.64 0.63 4.84
CA LEU A 117 0.12 0.67 3.60
C LEU A 117 -0.73 1.23 2.45
N ASP A 118 -1.97 0.79 2.35
CA ASP A 118 -2.89 1.26 1.31
C ASP A 118 -3.21 2.75 1.49
N ALA A 119 -3.46 3.19 2.71
CA ALA A 119 -3.71 4.60 3.02
C ALA A 119 -2.51 5.49 2.66
N PHE A 120 -1.29 5.04 3.01
CA PHE A 120 -0.07 5.77 2.66
C PHE A 120 0.11 5.87 1.15
N ALA A 121 -0.17 4.81 0.43
CA ALA A 121 -0.06 4.79 -1.03
C ALA A 121 -1.04 5.76 -1.67
N GLN A 122 -2.29 5.82 -1.20
CA GLN A 122 -3.28 6.76 -1.68
C GLN A 122 -2.85 8.21 -1.41
N ALA A 123 -2.31 8.49 -0.23
CA ALA A 123 -1.82 9.82 0.13
C ALA A 123 -0.65 10.24 -0.77
N LEU A 124 0.29 9.34 -1.05
CA LEU A 124 1.41 9.60 -1.97
C LEU A 124 0.94 9.88 -3.38
N ASP A 125 0.00 9.10 -3.88
CA ASP A 125 -0.58 9.29 -5.22
C ASP A 125 -1.22 10.68 -5.33
N GLN A 126 -1.96 11.10 -4.30
CA GLN A 126 -2.58 12.42 -4.27
C GLN A 126 -1.53 13.54 -4.24
N GLU A 127 -0.48 13.41 -3.43
CA GLU A 127 0.60 14.39 -3.38
C GLU A 127 1.31 14.52 -4.72
N ASN A 128 1.58 13.41 -5.38
CA ASN A 128 2.24 13.39 -6.69
C ASN A 128 1.38 14.05 -7.75
N GLU A 129 0.06 13.83 -7.72
CA GLU A 129 -0.89 14.46 -8.63
C GLU A 129 -0.92 15.98 -8.42
N GLU A 130 -1.04 16.44 -7.18
CA GLU A 130 -1.03 17.85 -6.83
C GLU A 130 0.28 18.53 -7.24
N ARG A 131 1.40 17.84 -7.07
CA ARG A 131 2.72 18.34 -7.45
C ARG A 131 2.84 18.48 -8.96
N ALA A 132 2.32 17.52 -9.71
CA ALA A 132 2.29 17.58 -11.18
C ALA A 132 1.42 18.75 -11.67
N ILE A 133 0.26 18.96 -11.08
CA ILE A 133 -0.64 20.07 -11.40
C ILE A 133 0.06 21.41 -11.16
N ARG A 134 0.69 21.58 -9.99
CA ARG A 134 1.42 22.81 -9.66
C ARG A 134 2.57 23.07 -10.62
N LYS A 135 3.29 22.04 -11.02
CA LYS A 135 4.40 22.11 -11.96
C LYS A 135 3.91 22.56 -13.35
N ALA A 136 2.81 21.97 -13.82
CA ALA A 136 2.20 22.34 -15.11
C ALA A 136 1.73 23.80 -15.08
N ALA A 137 1.07 24.24 -14.00
CA ALA A 137 0.62 25.62 -13.84
C ALA A 137 1.79 26.62 -13.85
N ALA A 138 2.89 26.27 -13.17
CA ALA A 138 4.09 27.11 -13.12
C ALA A 138 4.75 27.27 -14.51
N LYS A 139 4.58 26.27 -15.38
CA LYS A 139 5.10 26.31 -16.77
C LYS A 139 4.13 26.97 -17.76
N GLY A 140 2.92 27.33 -17.33
CA GLY A 140 1.90 27.90 -18.21
C GLY A 140 1.31 26.89 -19.20
N GLU A 141 1.26 25.62 -18.85
CA GLU A 141 0.78 24.53 -19.71
C GLU A 141 -0.73 24.28 -19.61
N TRP A 142 -1.47 25.19 -19.02
CA TRP A 142 -2.94 25.11 -18.87
C TRP A 142 -3.68 25.55 -20.12
#